data_2242ef74cf0c4faf95aac68aeb23ca0f
#
_entry.id   2242ef74cf0c4faf95aac68aeb23ca0f
#
_cell.length_a   1.000
_cell.length_b   1.000
_cell.length_c   1.000
_cell.angle_alpha   90.00
_cell.angle_beta   90.00
_cell.angle_gamma   90.00
#
_symmetry.space_group_name_H-M   'P 1'
#
loop_
_entity.id
_entity.type
_entity.pdbx_description
1 polymer ?
#
loop_
_entity_poly.entity_id
_entity_poly.type
_entity_poly.pdbx_seq_one_letter_code
_entity_poly.pdbx_strand_id
1 'polypeptide(L)'
;MHNSQADSIKYVALGDSYTIGTGANENEAWPVLLTKHLNDAGIKTELVANPSKNGFSTQNLIDMELPVFDKSGATFVTLLIGVNDWVREVNATTYTKNLIYILDHVQQKLPNKKNILLITIPDFGVTPQGSYFSNDRDVSKGITEFNNIIKAEAKKRGLLVADIFEISKQMKDNTELTAKDGLHPSAKEYAIWETVILPEAKKVLGK
;
A
#
# COMPACT_ATOMS: atom_id res chain seq x y z
N MET A 1 27.50 -0.81 30.60
CA MET A 1 27.14 -0.39 29.23
C MET A 1 25.89 -1.16 28.84
N HIS A 2 24.71 -0.53 28.91
CA HIS A 2 23.47 -1.18 28.45
C HIS A 2 23.51 -1.13 26.92
N ASN A 3 23.74 -2.28 26.32
CA ASN A 3 23.49 -2.48 24.89
C ASN A 3 21.97 -2.43 24.73
N SER A 4 21.38 -1.28 24.45
CA SER A 4 20.00 -1.17 24.01
C SER A 4 19.95 -1.81 22.62
N GLN A 5 19.64 -3.09 22.60
CA GLN A 5 19.27 -3.78 21.36
C GLN A 5 18.04 -3.02 20.87
N ALA A 6 18.18 -2.23 19.79
CA ALA A 6 17.06 -1.50 19.22
C ALA A 6 15.94 -2.50 18.93
N ASP A 7 14.77 -2.27 19.51
CA ASP A 7 13.62 -3.15 19.32
C ASP A 7 13.32 -3.30 17.83
N SER A 8 13.01 -4.53 17.41
CA SER A 8 12.66 -4.83 16.03
C SER A 8 11.40 -4.06 15.62
N ILE A 9 11.41 -3.48 14.42
CA ILE A 9 10.23 -2.88 13.80
C ILE A 9 9.21 -3.97 13.51
N LYS A 10 8.03 -3.88 14.14
CA LYS A 10 6.89 -4.75 13.84
C LYS A 10 6.06 -4.10 12.74
N TYR A 11 6.17 -4.63 11.54
CA TYR A 11 5.56 -4.08 10.34
C TYR A 11 4.25 -4.78 10.02
N VAL A 12 3.21 -4.00 9.72
CA VAL A 12 1.94 -4.49 9.17
C VAL A 12 1.69 -3.81 7.83
N ALA A 13 1.40 -4.61 6.80
CA ALA A 13 0.98 -4.14 5.49
C ALA A 13 -0.55 -4.25 5.36
N LEU A 14 -1.25 -3.10 5.23
CA LEU A 14 -2.69 -3.02 5.04
C LEU A 14 -3.02 -2.69 3.59
N GLY A 15 -4.05 -3.35 3.03
CA GLY A 15 -4.43 -3.07 1.66
C GLY A 15 -5.29 -4.15 0.98
N ASP A 16 -5.06 -4.31 -0.31
CA ASP A 16 -5.85 -5.19 -1.18
C ASP A 16 -4.97 -6.20 -1.94
N SER A 17 -5.39 -6.57 -3.16
CA SER A 17 -4.62 -7.48 -4.04
C SER A 17 -3.21 -6.99 -4.35
N TYR A 18 -2.99 -5.69 -4.43
CA TYR A 18 -1.66 -5.11 -4.65
C TYR A 18 -0.74 -5.28 -3.45
N THR A 19 -1.29 -5.31 -2.25
CA THR A 19 -0.52 -5.47 -1.02
C THR A 19 -0.25 -6.93 -0.69
N ILE A 20 -1.22 -7.84 -0.93
CA ILE A 20 -0.95 -9.27 -0.78
C ILE A 20 0.01 -9.81 -1.86
N GLY A 21 0.17 -9.08 -2.99
CA GLY A 21 1.10 -9.45 -4.05
C GLY A 21 0.49 -10.36 -5.11
N THR A 22 -0.82 -10.21 -5.40
CA THR A 22 -1.47 -10.98 -6.47
C THR A 22 -0.73 -10.79 -7.80
N GLY A 23 -0.45 -11.89 -8.49
CA GLY A 23 0.33 -11.88 -9.73
C GLY A 23 1.79 -12.28 -9.58
N ALA A 24 2.28 -12.38 -8.34
CA ALA A 24 3.63 -12.82 -7.99
C ALA A 24 3.60 -13.94 -6.94
N ASN A 25 4.75 -14.57 -6.69
CA ASN A 25 4.88 -15.47 -5.55
C ASN A 25 4.93 -14.67 -4.23
N GLU A 26 4.61 -15.30 -3.12
CA GLU A 26 4.56 -14.64 -1.81
C GLU A 26 5.85 -13.89 -1.46
N ASN A 27 7.01 -14.50 -1.73
CA ASN A 27 8.32 -13.90 -1.45
C ASN A 27 8.73 -12.80 -2.43
N GLU A 28 7.95 -12.55 -3.48
CA GLU A 28 8.17 -11.51 -4.48
C GLU A 28 7.20 -10.32 -4.31
N ALA A 29 6.25 -10.42 -3.37
CA ALA A 29 5.36 -9.32 -3.01
C ALA A 29 6.15 -8.16 -2.41
N TRP A 30 5.81 -6.91 -2.79
CA TRP A 30 6.57 -5.74 -2.36
C TRP A 30 6.69 -5.57 -0.83
N PRO A 31 5.71 -5.95 0.04
CA PRO A 31 5.90 -5.84 1.49
C PRO A 31 6.97 -6.79 2.03
N VAL A 32 7.12 -7.97 1.40
CA VAL A 32 8.17 -8.94 1.75
C VAL A 32 9.54 -8.43 1.28
N LEU A 33 9.62 -7.90 0.06
CA LEU A 33 10.83 -7.25 -0.47
C LEU A 33 11.25 -6.07 0.40
N LEU A 34 10.31 -5.20 0.78
CA LEU A 34 10.56 -4.08 1.68
C LEU A 34 11.14 -4.55 3.02
N THR A 35 10.54 -5.58 3.62
CA THR A 35 11.03 -6.16 4.87
C THR A 35 12.47 -6.67 4.74
N LYS A 36 12.75 -7.40 3.65
CA LYS A 36 14.09 -7.89 3.35
C LYS A 36 15.10 -6.75 3.22
N HIS A 37 14.79 -5.74 2.39
CA HIS A 37 15.73 -4.65 2.12
C HIS A 37 15.91 -3.69 3.29
N LEU A 38 14.91 -3.54 4.17
CA LEU A 38 15.09 -2.84 5.46
C LEU A 38 16.09 -3.59 6.34
N ASN A 39 15.97 -4.91 6.44
CA ASN A 39 16.92 -5.74 7.18
C ASN A 39 18.33 -5.69 6.58
N ASP A 40 18.46 -5.78 5.25
CA ASP A 40 19.75 -5.66 4.55
C ASP A 40 20.41 -4.28 4.81
N ALA A 41 19.60 -3.25 5.04
CA ALA A 41 20.05 -1.91 5.45
C ALA A 41 20.32 -1.77 6.96
N GLY A 42 20.24 -2.85 7.74
CA GLY A 42 20.47 -2.85 9.18
C GLY A 42 19.29 -2.35 10.03
N ILE A 43 18.12 -2.18 9.43
CA ILE A 43 16.87 -1.78 10.11
C ILE A 43 16.10 -3.06 10.42
N LYS A 44 16.30 -3.61 11.61
CA LYS A 44 15.63 -4.84 12.06
C LYS A 44 14.11 -4.72 11.92
N THR A 45 13.54 -5.45 10.97
CA THR A 45 12.12 -5.37 10.62
C THR A 45 11.53 -6.77 10.48
N GLU A 46 10.34 -6.97 11.01
CA GLU A 46 9.55 -8.19 10.90
C GLU A 46 8.18 -7.84 10.34
N LEU A 47 7.78 -8.45 9.22
CA LEU A 47 6.42 -8.38 8.70
C LEU A 47 5.53 -9.27 9.56
N VAL A 48 4.92 -8.70 10.61
CA VAL A 48 4.13 -9.45 11.59
C VAL A 48 2.73 -9.79 11.10
N ALA A 49 2.20 -9.02 10.13
CA ALA A 49 0.94 -9.34 9.45
C ALA A 49 0.83 -8.65 8.09
N ASN A 50 0.21 -9.36 7.16
CA ASN A 50 -0.32 -8.85 5.90
C ASN A 50 -1.74 -9.40 5.72
N PRO A 51 -2.77 -8.78 6.33
CA PRO A 51 -4.16 -9.26 6.29
C PRO A 51 -4.89 -8.91 5.00
N SER A 52 -4.23 -8.24 4.07
CA SER A 52 -4.82 -7.81 2.79
C SER A 52 -5.32 -8.99 1.95
N LYS A 53 -6.33 -8.77 1.14
CA LYS A 53 -6.92 -9.79 0.25
C LYS A 53 -7.39 -9.19 -1.07
N ASN A 54 -7.49 -10.08 -2.06
CA ASN A 54 -8.05 -9.72 -3.36
C ASN A 54 -9.44 -9.11 -3.22
N GLY A 55 -9.65 -8.01 -3.90
CA GLY A 55 -10.94 -7.34 -3.94
C GLY A 55 -11.29 -6.51 -2.71
N PHE A 56 -10.42 -6.39 -1.70
CA PHE A 56 -10.73 -5.58 -0.52
C PHE A 56 -10.85 -4.10 -0.87
N SER A 57 -11.95 -3.49 -0.37
CA SER A 57 -12.18 -2.05 -0.36
C SER A 57 -11.80 -1.47 1.00
N THR A 58 -11.86 -0.14 1.13
CA THR A 58 -11.68 0.54 2.43
C THR A 58 -12.63 -0.01 3.50
N GLN A 59 -13.88 -0.35 3.16
CA GLN A 59 -14.81 -0.95 4.11
C GLN A 59 -14.38 -2.35 4.54
N ASN A 60 -13.90 -3.18 3.61
CA ASN A 60 -13.38 -4.51 3.97
C ASN A 60 -12.14 -4.41 4.87
N LEU A 61 -11.26 -3.43 4.61
CA LEU A 61 -10.12 -3.17 5.47
C LEU A 61 -10.56 -2.80 6.89
N ILE A 62 -11.55 -1.92 7.03
CA ILE A 62 -12.10 -1.53 8.34
C ILE A 62 -12.63 -2.76 9.09
N ASP A 63 -13.41 -3.59 8.42
CA ASP A 63 -14.12 -4.70 9.05
C ASP A 63 -13.20 -5.90 9.36
N MET A 64 -12.16 -6.13 8.55
CA MET A 64 -11.40 -7.37 8.59
C MET A 64 -9.91 -7.20 8.88
N GLU A 65 -9.27 -6.11 8.42
CA GLU A 65 -7.83 -5.92 8.60
C GLU A 65 -7.52 -5.17 9.90
N LEU A 66 -8.28 -4.13 10.26
CA LEU A 66 -8.05 -3.40 11.50
C LEU A 66 -8.11 -4.30 12.74
N PRO A 67 -9.03 -5.30 12.87
CA PRO A 67 -8.99 -6.24 13.98
C PRO A 67 -7.72 -7.10 14.05
N VAL A 68 -7.07 -7.39 12.91
CA VAL A 68 -5.77 -8.08 12.87
C VAL A 68 -4.66 -7.14 13.29
N PHE A 69 -4.66 -5.92 12.73
CA PHE A 69 -3.72 -4.86 13.10
C PHE A 69 -3.76 -4.58 14.62
N ASP A 70 -4.93 -4.52 15.25
CA ASP A 70 -5.10 -4.26 16.69
C ASP A 70 -4.38 -5.28 17.58
N LYS A 71 -4.21 -6.50 17.10
CA LYS A 71 -3.57 -7.61 17.82
C LYS A 71 -2.09 -7.79 17.48
N SER A 72 -1.59 -7.08 16.48
CA SER A 72 -0.25 -7.30 15.91
C SER A 72 0.89 -6.71 16.76
N GLY A 73 0.59 -5.69 17.56
CA GLY A 73 1.60 -4.89 18.23
C GLY A 73 2.49 -4.11 17.27
N ALA A 74 1.95 -3.72 16.11
CA ALA A 74 2.68 -3.00 15.07
C ALA A 74 3.34 -1.72 15.56
N THR A 75 4.51 -1.42 15.02
CA THR A 75 5.23 -0.16 15.23
C THR A 75 5.44 0.62 13.94
N PHE A 76 5.16 0.01 12.80
CA PHE A 76 5.18 0.60 11.46
C PHE A 76 4.07 0.00 10.60
N VAL A 77 3.44 0.82 9.78
CA VAL A 77 2.34 0.44 8.88
C VAL A 77 2.56 1.02 7.49
N THR A 78 2.30 0.22 6.46
CA THR A 78 2.05 0.74 5.11
C THR A 78 0.58 0.58 4.76
N LEU A 79 0.04 1.50 3.97
CA LEU A 79 -1.36 1.49 3.53
C LEU A 79 -1.47 1.78 2.04
N LEU A 80 -1.94 0.79 1.26
CA LEU A 80 -2.29 0.91 -0.15
C LEU A 80 -3.69 0.35 -0.34
N ILE A 81 -4.71 1.20 -0.47
CA ILE A 81 -6.12 0.79 -0.57
C ILE A 81 -6.94 1.81 -1.36
N GLY A 82 -7.96 1.35 -2.06
CA GLY A 82 -8.95 2.20 -2.72
C GLY A 82 -9.26 1.84 -4.17
N VAL A 83 -8.46 1.00 -4.83
CA VAL A 83 -8.75 0.60 -6.22
C VAL A 83 -10.12 -0.09 -6.32
N ASN A 84 -10.46 -0.96 -5.37
CA ASN A 84 -11.74 -1.66 -5.37
C ASN A 84 -12.91 -0.76 -4.98
N ASP A 85 -12.67 0.30 -4.20
CA ASP A 85 -13.66 1.34 -3.97
C ASP A 85 -14.00 2.03 -5.29
N TRP A 86 -12.99 2.44 -6.06
CA TRP A 86 -13.20 3.08 -7.35
C TRP A 86 -13.90 2.15 -8.35
N VAL A 87 -13.46 0.89 -8.48
CA VAL A 87 -14.08 -0.11 -9.38
C VAL A 87 -15.56 -0.33 -9.03
N ARG A 88 -15.90 -0.37 -7.74
CA ARG A 88 -17.28 -0.52 -7.24
C ARG A 88 -18.08 0.78 -7.16
N GLU A 89 -17.58 1.84 -7.75
CA GLU A 89 -18.28 3.16 -7.81
C GLU A 89 -18.57 3.77 -6.44
N VAL A 90 -17.76 3.42 -5.43
CA VAL A 90 -17.80 4.13 -4.15
C VAL A 90 -17.41 5.58 -4.40
N ASN A 91 -18.30 6.51 -4.03
CA ASN A 91 -18.04 7.92 -4.25
C ASN A 91 -16.89 8.46 -3.39
N ALA A 92 -16.25 9.53 -3.88
CA ALA A 92 -15.08 10.14 -3.23
C ALA A 92 -15.34 10.56 -1.77
N THR A 93 -16.56 10.96 -1.42
CA THR A 93 -16.93 11.34 -0.05
C THR A 93 -16.89 10.14 0.89
N THR A 94 -17.44 9.01 0.48
CA THR A 94 -17.43 7.75 1.26
C THR A 94 -16.00 7.22 1.38
N TYR A 95 -15.25 7.18 0.27
CA TYR A 95 -13.85 6.80 0.27
C TYR A 95 -13.04 7.66 1.26
N THR A 96 -13.21 8.98 1.21
CA THR A 96 -12.52 9.91 2.12
C THR A 96 -12.87 9.64 3.59
N LYS A 97 -14.14 9.42 3.91
CA LYS A 97 -14.57 9.08 5.28
C LYS A 97 -13.91 7.80 5.78
N ASN A 98 -13.90 6.77 4.96
CA ASN A 98 -13.28 5.50 5.31
C ASN A 98 -11.77 5.64 5.49
N LEU A 99 -11.09 6.35 4.59
CA LEU A 99 -9.65 6.61 4.69
C LEU A 99 -9.31 7.37 5.99
N ILE A 100 -10.08 8.41 6.32
CA ILE A 100 -9.93 9.16 7.57
C ILE A 100 -10.09 8.23 8.77
N TYR A 101 -11.15 7.40 8.78
CA TYR A 101 -11.39 6.45 9.87
C TYR A 101 -10.22 5.47 10.04
N ILE A 102 -9.73 4.89 8.94
CA ILE A 102 -8.58 3.97 8.97
C ILE A 102 -7.35 4.66 9.55
N LEU A 103 -7.03 5.87 9.07
CA LEU A 103 -5.86 6.60 9.53
C LEU A 103 -5.96 7.03 11.00
N ASP A 104 -7.14 7.47 11.44
CA ASP A 104 -7.39 7.82 12.85
C ASP A 104 -7.20 6.60 13.74
N HIS A 105 -7.78 5.46 13.35
CA HIS A 105 -7.67 4.21 14.08
C HIS A 105 -6.20 3.75 14.20
N VAL A 106 -5.48 3.69 13.08
CA VAL A 106 -4.08 3.27 13.06
C VAL A 106 -3.19 4.22 13.87
N GLN A 107 -3.37 5.55 13.71
CA GLN A 107 -2.59 6.53 14.47
C GLN A 107 -2.87 6.47 15.97
N GLN A 108 -4.08 6.12 16.39
CA GLN A 108 -4.43 5.97 17.80
C GLN A 108 -3.68 4.81 18.47
N LYS A 109 -3.40 3.75 17.72
CA LYS A 109 -2.79 2.50 18.23
C LYS A 109 -1.27 2.47 18.11
N LEU A 110 -0.69 3.15 17.14
CA LEU A 110 0.75 3.16 16.94
C LEU A 110 1.48 3.94 18.04
N PRO A 111 2.61 3.41 18.56
CA PRO A 111 3.46 4.15 19.52
C PRO A 111 3.95 5.49 18.97
N ASN A 112 4.33 5.52 17.70
CA ASN A 112 4.62 6.73 16.94
C ASN A 112 3.59 6.90 15.83
N LYS A 113 2.71 7.90 15.98
CA LYS A 113 1.64 8.22 15.01
C LYS A 113 2.12 8.58 13.60
N LYS A 114 3.43 8.84 13.45
CA LYS A 114 4.05 9.15 12.16
C LYS A 114 4.59 7.92 11.43
N ASN A 115 4.65 6.77 12.08
CA ASN A 115 5.15 5.52 11.49
C ASN A 115 4.11 4.86 10.57
N ILE A 116 3.52 5.67 9.70
CA ILE A 116 2.62 5.24 8.62
C ILE A 116 3.18 5.76 7.31
N LEU A 117 3.33 4.87 6.34
CA LEU A 117 3.63 5.21 4.96
C LEU A 117 2.40 4.95 4.10
N LEU A 118 1.85 6.00 3.50
CA LEU A 118 0.80 5.88 2.51
C LEU A 118 1.41 5.59 1.14
N ILE A 119 0.73 4.76 0.36
CA ILE A 119 1.16 4.43 -1.01
C ILE A 119 0.01 4.78 -1.93
N THR A 120 0.30 5.48 -3.03
CA THR A 120 -0.73 5.79 -4.03
C THR A 120 -1.21 4.54 -4.75
N ILE A 121 -2.45 4.56 -5.21
CA ILE A 121 -3.04 3.50 -6.03
C ILE A 121 -2.38 3.55 -7.42
N PRO A 122 -1.93 2.40 -7.98
CA PRO A 122 -1.34 2.36 -9.32
C PRO A 122 -2.38 2.61 -10.41
N ASP A 123 -1.93 3.03 -11.59
CA ASP A 123 -2.79 3.19 -12.76
C ASP A 123 -3.05 1.84 -13.44
N PHE A 124 -4.08 1.14 -13.01
CA PHE A 124 -4.45 -0.13 -13.63
C PHE A 124 -5.09 0.03 -15.02
N GLY A 125 -5.51 1.25 -15.38
CA GLY A 125 -6.08 1.53 -16.71
C GLY A 125 -5.13 1.28 -17.86
N VAL A 126 -3.82 1.26 -17.59
CA VAL A 126 -2.79 0.98 -18.59
C VAL A 126 -2.58 -0.51 -18.83
N THR A 127 -3.14 -1.39 -18.01
CA THR A 127 -3.00 -2.84 -18.14
C THR A 127 -3.94 -3.42 -19.20
N PRO A 128 -3.62 -4.59 -19.80
CA PRO A 128 -4.46 -5.21 -20.83
C PRO A 128 -5.94 -5.41 -20.43
N GLN A 129 -6.19 -5.72 -19.17
CA GLN A 129 -7.54 -5.94 -18.63
C GLN A 129 -8.12 -4.71 -17.92
N GLY A 130 -7.39 -3.60 -17.83
CA GLY A 130 -7.80 -2.42 -17.08
C GLY A 130 -9.14 -1.83 -17.56
N SER A 131 -9.36 -1.78 -18.87
CA SER A 131 -10.61 -1.28 -19.45
C SER A 131 -11.83 -2.12 -19.07
N TYR A 132 -11.67 -3.41 -18.82
CA TYR A 132 -12.77 -4.30 -18.43
C TYR A 132 -13.40 -3.90 -17.08
N PHE A 133 -12.60 -3.30 -16.21
CA PHE A 133 -13.05 -2.87 -14.87
C PHE A 133 -13.42 -1.37 -14.82
N SER A 134 -13.39 -0.68 -15.96
CA SER A 134 -13.62 0.76 -16.02
C SER A 134 -15.09 1.17 -15.94
N ASN A 135 -16.03 0.31 -16.38
CA ASN A 135 -17.43 0.67 -16.61
C ASN A 135 -17.55 1.95 -17.46
N ASP A 136 -16.81 2.00 -18.57
CA ASP A 136 -16.73 3.15 -19.50
C ASP A 136 -16.22 4.47 -18.86
N ARG A 137 -15.62 4.41 -17.66
CA ARG A 137 -15.03 5.56 -16.99
C ARG A 137 -13.54 5.67 -17.33
N ASP A 138 -13.01 6.88 -17.25
CA ASP A 138 -11.57 7.13 -17.34
C ASP A 138 -10.87 6.68 -16.04
N VAL A 139 -10.18 5.54 -16.10
CA VAL A 139 -9.49 4.93 -14.94
C VAL A 139 -8.41 5.87 -14.42
N SER A 140 -7.53 6.35 -15.31
CA SER A 140 -6.38 7.18 -14.90
C SER A 140 -6.83 8.46 -14.20
N LYS A 141 -7.90 9.08 -14.72
CA LYS A 141 -8.51 10.26 -14.09
C LYS A 141 -9.10 9.93 -12.72
N GLY A 142 -9.90 8.88 -12.63
CA GLY A 142 -10.55 8.50 -11.38
C GLY A 142 -9.57 8.07 -10.29
N ILE A 143 -8.53 7.33 -10.65
CA ILE A 143 -7.46 6.95 -9.71
C ILE A 143 -6.65 8.19 -9.29
N THR A 144 -6.41 9.13 -10.20
CA THR A 144 -5.79 10.41 -9.85
C THR A 144 -6.60 11.16 -8.79
N GLU A 145 -7.93 11.19 -8.90
CA GLU A 145 -8.81 11.83 -7.90
C GLU A 145 -8.64 11.16 -6.51
N PHE A 146 -8.63 9.83 -6.44
CA PHE A 146 -8.43 9.10 -5.19
C PHE A 146 -7.03 9.31 -4.63
N ASN A 147 -6.00 9.30 -5.48
CA ASN A 147 -4.63 9.59 -5.07
C ASN A 147 -4.47 11.02 -4.52
N ASN A 148 -5.19 11.99 -5.06
CA ASN A 148 -5.22 13.35 -4.52
C ASN A 148 -5.82 13.39 -3.11
N ILE A 149 -6.84 12.56 -2.81
CA ILE A 149 -7.41 12.41 -1.46
C ILE A 149 -6.35 11.83 -0.52
N ILE A 150 -5.64 10.76 -0.93
CA ILE A 150 -4.56 10.15 -0.15
C ILE A 150 -3.49 11.21 0.19
N LYS A 151 -3.00 11.92 -0.81
CA LYS A 151 -1.97 12.97 -0.65
C LYS A 151 -2.43 14.12 0.25
N ALA A 152 -3.70 14.53 0.13
CA ALA A 152 -4.27 15.58 0.95
C ALA A 152 -4.37 15.16 2.43
N GLU A 153 -4.84 13.95 2.72
CA GLU A 153 -4.89 13.41 4.08
C GLU A 153 -3.49 13.20 4.67
N ALA A 154 -2.54 12.71 3.87
CA ALA A 154 -1.15 12.59 4.27
C ALA A 154 -0.58 13.95 4.70
N LYS A 155 -0.76 14.98 3.88
CA LYS A 155 -0.29 16.35 4.18
C LYS A 155 -0.88 16.90 5.47
N LYS A 156 -2.20 16.76 5.68
CA LYS A 156 -2.88 17.20 6.91
C LYS A 156 -2.28 16.56 8.16
N ARG A 157 -1.88 15.30 8.06
CA ARG A 157 -1.36 14.49 9.16
C ARG A 157 0.16 14.55 9.28
N GLY A 158 0.85 15.17 8.31
CA GLY A 158 2.31 15.17 8.19
C GLY A 158 2.88 13.75 8.04
N LEU A 159 2.19 12.91 7.27
CA LEU A 159 2.62 11.57 6.87
C LEU A 159 3.33 11.62 5.51
N LEU A 160 4.20 10.65 5.25
CA LEU A 160 4.86 10.50 3.95
C LEU A 160 4.01 9.65 3.00
N VAL A 161 4.24 9.85 1.70
CA VAL A 161 3.58 9.11 0.62
C VAL A 161 4.64 8.59 -0.33
N ALA A 162 4.62 7.28 -0.61
CA ALA A 162 5.33 6.69 -1.73
C ALA A 162 4.40 6.75 -2.96
N ASP A 163 4.78 7.54 -3.96
CA ASP A 163 3.95 7.76 -5.14
C ASP A 163 4.36 6.81 -6.27
N ILE A 164 3.62 5.71 -6.40
CA ILE A 164 3.85 4.70 -7.44
C ILE A 164 2.97 4.90 -8.68
N PHE A 165 2.10 5.92 -8.72
CA PHE A 165 1.13 6.10 -9.79
C PHE A 165 1.80 6.27 -11.17
N GLU A 166 2.77 7.17 -11.28
CA GLU A 166 3.44 7.41 -12.57
C GLU A 166 4.33 6.23 -13.00
N ILE A 167 5.04 5.60 -12.06
CA ILE A 167 5.91 4.46 -12.42
C ILE A 167 5.10 3.25 -12.86
N SER A 168 3.90 3.04 -12.31
CA SER A 168 3.01 1.93 -12.70
C SER A 168 2.56 2.00 -14.17
N LYS A 169 2.59 3.18 -14.79
CA LYS A 169 2.23 3.35 -16.20
C LYS A 169 3.18 2.65 -17.18
N GLN A 170 4.36 2.24 -16.73
CA GLN A 170 5.30 1.43 -17.53
C GLN A 170 4.70 0.07 -17.92
N MET A 171 3.70 -0.44 -17.20
CA MET A 171 2.98 -1.66 -17.56
C MET A 171 2.31 -1.58 -18.93
N LYS A 172 2.01 -0.37 -19.44
CA LYS A 172 1.37 -0.17 -20.76
C LYS A 172 2.17 -0.76 -21.91
N ASP A 173 3.47 -0.50 -21.91
CA ASP A 173 4.36 -0.80 -23.04
C ASP A 173 5.29 -1.99 -22.76
N ASN A 174 5.16 -2.59 -21.56
CA ASN A 174 6.00 -3.71 -21.12
C ASN A 174 5.16 -4.82 -20.48
N THR A 175 4.82 -5.82 -21.30
CA THR A 175 3.99 -6.96 -20.85
C THR A 175 4.63 -7.81 -19.77
N GLU A 176 5.97 -7.74 -19.58
CA GLU A 176 6.65 -8.46 -18.49
C GLU A 176 6.34 -7.86 -17.11
N LEU A 177 5.82 -6.62 -17.07
CA LEU A 177 5.44 -5.96 -15.81
C LEU A 177 4.02 -6.31 -15.38
N THR A 178 3.22 -6.92 -16.26
CA THR A 178 1.87 -7.38 -15.94
C THR A 178 1.87 -8.89 -15.75
N ALA A 179 1.16 -9.37 -14.74
CA ALA A 179 0.98 -10.79 -14.48
C ALA A 179 0.13 -11.47 -15.58
N LYS A 180 0.07 -12.81 -15.55
CA LYS A 180 -0.65 -13.60 -16.57
C LYS A 180 -2.15 -13.31 -16.66
N ASP A 181 -2.74 -12.75 -15.58
CA ASP A 181 -4.15 -12.33 -15.57
C ASP A 181 -4.42 -11.05 -16.36
N GLY A 182 -3.35 -10.38 -16.82
CA GLY A 182 -3.45 -9.15 -17.60
C GLY A 182 -3.89 -7.92 -16.81
N LEU A 183 -3.96 -8.00 -15.49
CA LEU A 183 -4.44 -6.92 -14.61
C LEU A 183 -3.44 -6.58 -13.50
N HIS A 184 -3.03 -7.58 -12.72
CA HIS A 184 -2.15 -7.36 -11.58
C HIS A 184 -0.68 -7.19 -12.01
N PRO A 185 0.13 -6.53 -11.18
CA PRO A 185 1.57 -6.44 -11.41
C PRO A 185 2.24 -7.81 -11.40
N SER A 186 3.28 -7.98 -12.19
CA SER A 186 4.19 -9.11 -12.06
C SER A 186 5.15 -8.90 -10.87
N ALA A 187 5.89 -9.95 -10.50
CA ALA A 187 6.98 -9.84 -9.53
C ALA A 187 7.99 -8.73 -9.88
N LYS A 188 8.24 -8.54 -11.17
CA LYS A 188 9.14 -7.51 -11.69
C LYS A 188 8.63 -6.10 -11.40
N GLU A 189 7.34 -5.86 -11.60
CA GLU A 189 6.70 -4.58 -11.31
C GLU A 189 6.64 -4.31 -9.79
N TYR A 190 6.35 -5.31 -8.98
CA TYR A 190 6.40 -5.16 -7.52
C TYR A 190 7.81 -4.78 -7.02
N ALA A 191 8.86 -5.34 -7.63
CA ALA A 191 10.23 -4.95 -7.32
C ALA A 191 10.52 -3.49 -7.74
N ILE A 192 9.97 -3.02 -8.86
CA ILE A 192 10.07 -1.62 -9.29
C ILE A 192 9.34 -0.70 -8.30
N TRP A 193 8.12 -1.04 -7.88
CA TRP A 193 7.40 -0.25 -6.88
C TRP A 193 8.17 -0.15 -5.57
N GLU A 194 8.79 -1.25 -5.15
CA GLU A 194 9.56 -1.28 -3.92
C GLU A 194 10.74 -0.29 -3.96
N THR A 195 11.36 -0.05 -5.13
CA THR A 195 12.41 0.97 -5.26
C THR A 195 11.93 2.40 -4.93
N VAL A 196 10.64 2.67 -5.07
CA VAL A 196 10.01 3.94 -4.68
C VAL A 196 9.60 3.92 -3.20
N ILE A 197 9.12 2.77 -2.73
CA ILE A 197 8.60 2.60 -1.37
C ILE A 197 9.72 2.58 -0.32
N LEU A 198 10.82 1.88 -0.59
CA LEU A 198 11.93 1.70 0.36
C LEU A 198 12.54 3.02 0.88
N PRO A 199 12.90 4.00 0.03
CA PRO A 199 13.47 5.25 0.52
C PRO A 199 12.48 6.04 1.40
N GLU A 200 11.18 6.02 1.08
CA GLU A 200 10.18 6.69 1.90
C GLU A 200 9.95 5.95 3.24
N ALA A 201 9.97 4.62 3.23
CA ALA A 201 9.90 3.82 4.46
C ALA A 201 11.09 4.11 5.39
N LYS A 202 12.32 4.21 4.84
CA LYS A 202 13.49 4.61 5.62
C LYS A 202 13.32 5.97 6.27
N LYS A 203 12.80 6.97 5.54
CA LYS A 203 12.51 8.31 6.09
C LYS A 203 11.46 8.25 7.22
N VAL A 204 10.38 7.48 7.04
CA VAL A 204 9.37 7.27 8.10
C VAL A 204 10.01 6.73 9.37
N LEU A 205 10.95 5.80 9.22
CA LEU A 205 11.65 5.14 10.33
C LEU A 205 12.83 5.96 10.88
N GLY A 206 13.09 7.16 10.35
CA GLY A 206 14.17 8.05 10.80
C GLY A 206 15.57 7.56 10.41
N LYS A 207 15.69 6.90 9.25
CA LYS A 207 16.93 6.26 8.77
C LYS A 207 17.35 6.82 7.41
#